data_bb03c5c4b06a4b3b0b987f2e94964b31
#
_entry.id   bb03c5c4b06a4b3b0b987f2e94964b31
#
_cell.length_a   1.000
_cell.length_b   1.000
_cell.length_c   1.000
_cell.angle_alpha   90.00
_cell.angle_beta   90.00
_cell.angle_gamma   90.00
#
_symmetry.space_group_name_H-M   'P 1'
#
loop_
_entity.id
_entity.type
_entity.pdbx_description
1 polymer ?
#
loop_
_entity_poly.entity_id
_entity_poly.type
_entity_poly.pdbx_seq_one_letter_code
_entity_poly.pdbx_strand_id
1 'polypeptide(L)'
;MNFEYNEDQLAIKDMAKGFSETELMPYAAEWDQNEIFPVETLKKAAELGLAAIYVNESHGGSGLSRLDAAIIFEELSRGCVSTAAYISIHNMVTWMIDAHGSDAIKERFINKLSTMEIMSSYCL
;
A
#
# COMPACT_ATOMS: atom_id res chain seq x y z
N MET A 1 12.07 -23.60 13.53
CA MET A 1 11.43 -22.35 13.04
C MET A 1 12.02 -22.05 11.68
N ASN A 2 11.19 -21.95 10.65
CA ASN A 2 11.64 -21.66 9.29
C ASN A 2 11.40 -20.16 9.01
N PHE A 3 12.45 -19.45 8.59
CA PHE A 3 12.39 -18.02 8.21
C PHE A 3 12.45 -17.81 6.69
N GLU A 4 12.40 -18.90 5.92
CA GLU A 4 12.37 -18.79 4.46
C GLU A 4 10.98 -18.34 3.98
N TYR A 5 10.97 -17.51 2.95
CA TYR A 5 9.74 -17.12 2.29
C TYR A 5 9.14 -18.30 1.50
N ASN A 6 7.83 -18.43 1.53
CA ASN A 6 7.13 -19.33 0.63
C ASN A 6 7.03 -18.74 -0.79
N GLU A 7 6.52 -19.52 -1.75
CA GLU A 7 6.41 -19.11 -3.16
C GLU A 7 5.56 -17.85 -3.35
N ASP A 8 4.44 -17.73 -2.64
CA ASP A 8 3.55 -16.56 -2.70
C ASP A 8 4.25 -15.31 -2.16
N GLN A 9 4.97 -15.46 -1.04
CA GLN A 9 5.74 -14.35 -0.45
C GLN A 9 6.89 -13.90 -1.35
N LEU A 10 7.55 -14.83 -2.04
CA LEU A 10 8.57 -14.49 -3.03
C LEU A 10 7.97 -13.72 -4.21
N ALA A 11 6.80 -14.15 -4.71
CA ALA A 11 6.11 -13.45 -5.79
C ALA A 11 5.68 -12.03 -5.39
N ILE A 12 5.14 -11.87 -4.17
CA ILE A 12 4.78 -10.57 -3.59
C ILE A 12 6.02 -9.67 -3.45
N LYS A 13 7.10 -10.23 -2.96
CA LYS A 13 8.39 -9.51 -2.81
C LYS A 13 8.92 -9.04 -4.16
N ASP A 14 8.94 -9.90 -5.16
CA ASP A 14 9.42 -9.57 -6.51
C ASP A 14 8.55 -8.48 -7.16
N MET A 15 7.24 -8.55 -7.00
CA MET A 15 6.32 -7.51 -7.48
C MET A 15 6.61 -6.17 -6.81
N ALA A 16 6.70 -6.13 -5.49
CA ALA A 16 6.98 -4.90 -4.74
C ALA A 16 8.37 -4.32 -5.06
N LYS A 17 9.37 -5.19 -5.21
CA LYS A 17 10.73 -4.81 -5.64
C LYS A 17 10.71 -4.17 -7.03
N GLY A 18 10.06 -4.80 -8.00
CA GLY A 18 9.94 -4.27 -9.36
C GLY A 18 9.29 -2.88 -9.37
N PHE A 19 8.18 -2.70 -8.66
CA PHE A 19 7.53 -1.40 -8.52
C PHE A 19 8.45 -0.36 -7.87
N SER A 20 9.15 -0.74 -6.80
CA SER A 20 10.10 0.12 -6.10
C SER A 20 11.22 0.62 -7.01
N GLU A 21 11.82 -0.29 -7.79
CA GLU A 21 12.94 0.01 -8.68
C GLU A 21 12.54 0.87 -9.89
N THR A 22 11.33 0.71 -10.41
CA THR A 22 10.87 1.41 -11.63
C THR A 22 10.06 2.67 -11.35
N GLU A 23 9.23 2.69 -10.31
CA GLU A 23 8.27 3.75 -10.05
C GLU A 23 8.61 4.64 -8.85
N LEU A 24 9.51 4.23 -7.97
CA LEU A 24 9.89 5.00 -6.80
C LEU A 24 11.34 5.49 -6.84
N MET A 25 12.29 4.57 -6.95
CA MET A 25 13.71 4.88 -6.83
C MET A 25 14.21 5.96 -7.81
N PRO A 26 13.80 5.98 -9.09
CA PRO A 26 14.26 7.00 -10.03
C PRO A 26 13.78 8.41 -9.72
N TYR A 27 12.69 8.54 -8.96
CA TYR A 27 12.00 9.81 -8.73
C TYR A 27 12.08 10.33 -7.29
N ALA A 28 12.50 9.50 -6.34
CA ALA A 28 12.46 9.82 -4.91
C ALA A 28 13.19 11.12 -4.56
N ALA A 29 14.38 11.34 -5.12
CA ALA A 29 15.18 12.53 -4.86
C ALA A 29 14.52 13.81 -5.42
N GLU A 30 13.91 13.72 -6.61
CA GLU A 30 13.18 14.84 -7.22
C GLU A 30 11.94 15.20 -6.40
N TRP A 31 11.18 14.20 -5.95
CA TRP A 31 10.01 14.42 -5.11
C TRP A 31 10.36 15.09 -3.79
N ASP A 32 11.45 14.66 -3.15
CA ASP A 32 11.92 15.27 -1.91
C ASP A 32 12.38 16.71 -2.13
N GLN A 33 13.20 16.96 -3.14
CA GLN A 33 13.76 18.27 -3.44
C GLN A 33 12.67 19.30 -3.81
N ASN A 34 11.64 18.88 -4.53
CA ASN A 34 10.59 19.77 -5.05
C ASN A 34 9.27 19.70 -4.25
N GLU A 35 9.27 19.03 -3.09
CA GLU A 35 8.08 18.88 -2.23
C GLU A 35 6.87 18.29 -2.96
N ILE A 36 7.12 17.27 -3.83
CA ILE A 36 6.09 16.63 -4.65
C ILE A 36 5.44 15.46 -3.91
N PHE A 37 4.11 15.48 -3.81
CA PHE A 37 3.33 14.32 -3.41
C PHE A 37 2.93 13.50 -4.65
N PRO A 38 3.43 12.26 -4.82
CA PRO A 38 3.37 11.54 -6.10
C PRO A 38 2.03 10.84 -6.36
N VAL A 39 0.95 11.61 -6.55
CA VAL A 39 -0.43 11.10 -6.69
C VAL A 39 -0.56 10.01 -7.76
N GLU A 40 0.00 10.23 -8.94
CA GLU A 40 -0.14 9.26 -10.05
C GLU A 40 0.63 7.96 -9.78
N THR A 41 1.78 8.03 -9.13
CA THR A 41 2.52 6.85 -8.69
C THR A 41 1.78 6.07 -7.62
N LEU A 42 1.11 6.76 -6.69
CA LEU A 42 0.27 6.14 -5.68
C LEU A 42 -0.94 5.41 -6.30
N LYS A 43 -1.56 5.98 -7.33
CA LYS A 43 -2.62 5.30 -8.08
C LYS A 43 -2.12 4.04 -8.79
N LYS A 44 -0.92 4.07 -9.39
CA LYS A 44 -0.29 2.87 -9.94
C LYS A 44 -0.04 1.79 -8.86
N ALA A 45 0.38 2.20 -7.66
CA ALA A 45 0.49 1.27 -6.54
C ALA A 45 -0.85 0.62 -6.18
N ALA A 46 -1.95 1.39 -6.22
CA ALA A 46 -3.29 0.88 -5.98
C ALA A 46 -3.73 -0.17 -7.03
N GLU A 47 -3.36 -0.01 -8.30
CA GLU A 47 -3.61 -0.98 -9.36
C GLU A 47 -2.96 -2.34 -9.09
N LEU A 48 -1.86 -2.37 -8.33
CA LEU A 48 -1.19 -3.59 -7.86
C LEU A 48 -1.74 -4.12 -6.52
N GLY A 49 -2.82 -3.52 -5.99
CA GLY A 49 -3.40 -3.90 -4.71
C GLY A 49 -2.68 -3.34 -3.48
N LEU A 50 -1.72 -2.42 -3.65
CA LEU A 50 -0.90 -1.90 -2.56
C LEU A 50 -1.61 -0.83 -1.71
N ALA A 51 -2.81 -0.40 -2.10
CA ALA A 51 -3.61 0.56 -1.32
C ALA A 51 -4.46 -0.09 -0.23
N ALA A 52 -4.70 -1.40 -0.30
CA ALA A 52 -5.57 -2.14 0.61
C ALA A 52 -5.04 -3.57 0.85
N ILE A 53 -3.77 -3.68 1.22
CA ILE A 53 -3.01 -4.95 1.28
C ILE A 53 -3.69 -5.98 2.18
N TYR A 54 -4.06 -5.58 3.40
CA TYR A 54 -4.66 -6.46 4.42
C TYR A 54 -6.13 -6.12 4.74
N VAL A 55 -6.81 -5.55 3.75
CA VAL A 55 -8.27 -5.33 3.75
C VAL A 55 -8.94 -6.57 3.16
N ASN A 56 -10.14 -6.89 3.63
CA ASN A 56 -10.88 -8.07 3.22
C ASN A 56 -11.17 -8.05 1.71
N GLU A 57 -10.93 -9.16 1.04
CA GLU A 57 -11.21 -9.31 -0.40
C GLU A 57 -12.68 -9.06 -0.75
N SER A 58 -13.61 -9.48 0.12
CA SER A 58 -15.05 -9.25 -0.09
C SER A 58 -15.43 -7.76 -0.12
N HIS A 59 -14.57 -6.89 0.41
CA HIS A 59 -14.74 -5.44 0.40
C HIS A 59 -13.84 -4.72 -0.60
N GLY A 60 -13.08 -5.47 -1.42
CA GLY A 60 -12.21 -4.92 -2.46
C GLY A 60 -10.74 -4.79 -2.08
N GLY A 61 -10.33 -5.37 -0.96
CA GLY A 61 -8.92 -5.44 -0.55
C GLY A 61 -8.18 -6.62 -1.16
N SER A 62 -6.88 -6.68 -0.92
CA SER A 62 -6.01 -7.78 -1.39
C SER A 62 -6.03 -9.01 -0.47
N GLY A 63 -6.57 -8.89 0.73
CA GLY A 63 -6.73 -10.01 1.67
C GLY A 63 -5.43 -10.63 2.17
N LEU A 64 -4.30 -9.93 2.02
CA LEU A 64 -2.98 -10.41 2.43
C LEU A 64 -2.78 -10.27 3.95
N SER A 65 -1.78 -10.96 4.46
CA SER A 65 -1.43 -10.89 5.88
C SER A 65 -0.59 -9.64 6.22
N ARG A 66 -0.43 -9.39 7.52
CA ARG A 66 0.48 -8.35 8.02
C ARG A 66 1.94 -8.67 7.72
N LEU A 67 2.29 -9.96 7.64
CA LEU A 67 3.63 -10.40 7.25
C LEU A 67 3.89 -10.07 5.78
N ASP A 68 2.92 -10.34 4.90
CA ASP A 68 3.03 -10.00 3.49
C ASP A 68 3.15 -8.47 3.30
N ALA A 69 2.40 -7.70 4.09
CA ALA A 69 2.52 -6.25 4.09
C ALA A 69 3.93 -5.79 4.54
N ALA A 70 4.53 -6.41 5.53
CA ALA A 70 5.88 -6.10 5.97
C ALA A 70 6.91 -6.35 4.86
N ILE A 71 6.78 -7.47 4.13
CA ILE A 71 7.63 -7.79 2.97
C ILE A 71 7.49 -6.71 1.89
N ILE A 72 6.26 -6.31 1.59
CA ILE A 72 5.99 -5.23 0.61
C ILE A 72 6.63 -3.92 1.04
N PHE A 73 6.41 -3.49 2.29
CA PHE A 73 6.93 -2.20 2.78
C PHE A 73 8.45 -2.19 2.87
N GLU A 74 9.09 -3.32 3.16
CA GLU A 74 10.55 -3.44 3.11
C GLU A 74 11.08 -3.10 1.70
N GLU A 75 10.50 -3.69 0.66
CA GLU A 75 10.93 -3.44 -0.72
C GLU A 75 10.56 -2.02 -1.20
N LEU A 76 9.39 -1.50 -0.88
CA LEU A 76 9.00 -0.13 -1.23
C LEU A 76 9.90 0.91 -0.57
N SER A 77 10.31 0.69 0.68
CA SER A 77 11.18 1.59 1.42
C SER A 77 12.58 1.72 0.82
N ARG A 78 13.04 0.72 0.07
CA ARG A 78 14.31 0.79 -0.67
C ARG A 78 14.26 1.81 -1.80
N GLY A 79 13.11 2.03 -2.39
CA GLY A 79 12.90 3.02 -3.45
C GLY A 79 12.62 4.42 -2.92
N CYS A 80 11.67 4.54 -2.00
CA CYS A 80 11.28 5.81 -1.40
C CYS A 80 10.64 5.59 -0.03
N VAL A 81 11.36 5.94 1.03
CA VAL A 81 10.90 5.78 2.42
C VAL A 81 9.61 6.59 2.68
N SER A 82 9.55 7.83 2.21
CA SER A 82 8.40 8.71 2.43
C SER A 82 7.14 8.18 1.75
N THR A 83 7.25 7.68 0.52
CA THR A 83 6.12 7.09 -0.21
C THR A 83 5.69 5.77 0.42
N ALA A 84 6.63 4.91 0.84
CA ALA A 84 6.32 3.68 1.56
C ALA A 84 5.60 3.96 2.89
N ALA A 85 6.06 4.95 3.65
CA ALA A 85 5.41 5.39 4.88
C ALA A 85 3.97 5.87 4.62
N TYR A 86 3.76 6.66 3.57
CA TYR A 86 2.42 7.11 3.20
C TYR A 86 1.49 5.93 2.84
N ILE A 87 1.95 5.01 2.00
CA ILE A 87 1.17 3.81 1.63
C ILE A 87 0.82 2.99 2.88
N SER A 88 1.73 2.87 3.84
CA SER A 88 1.46 2.15 5.09
C SER A 88 0.35 2.82 5.93
N ILE A 89 0.37 4.14 6.03
CA ILE A 89 -0.65 4.92 6.74
C ILE A 89 -2.00 4.81 6.03
N HIS A 90 -2.03 4.92 4.71
CA HIS A 90 -3.24 4.74 3.92
C HIS A 90 -3.86 3.35 4.11
N ASN A 91 -3.05 2.29 4.10
CA ASN A 91 -3.48 0.92 4.40
C ASN A 91 -4.04 0.79 5.82
N MET A 92 -3.42 1.43 6.81
CA MET A 92 -3.89 1.41 8.18
C MET A 92 -5.31 2.01 8.28
N VAL A 93 -5.54 3.17 7.67
CA VAL A 93 -6.86 3.83 7.68
C VAL A 93 -7.89 2.98 6.95
N THR A 94 -7.57 2.45 5.77
CA THR A 94 -8.46 1.60 5.00
C THR A 94 -8.86 0.36 5.79
N TRP A 95 -7.89 -0.27 6.45
CA TRP A 95 -8.15 -1.41 7.33
C TRP A 95 -9.00 -1.04 8.56
N MET A 96 -8.78 0.12 9.19
CA MET A 96 -9.58 0.56 10.33
C MET A 96 -11.05 0.71 9.94
N ILE A 97 -11.33 1.24 8.76
CA ILE A 97 -12.69 1.33 8.21
C ILE A 97 -13.25 -0.06 7.94
N ASP A 98 -12.46 -0.96 7.35
CA ASP A 98 -12.86 -2.33 7.07
C ASP A 98 -13.18 -3.12 8.37
N ALA A 99 -12.33 -3.00 9.38
CA ALA A 99 -12.47 -3.75 10.62
C ALA A 99 -13.57 -3.19 11.56
N HIS A 100 -13.77 -1.88 11.59
CA HIS A 100 -14.54 -1.19 12.62
C HIS A 100 -15.66 -0.30 12.08
N GLY A 101 -15.69 -0.01 10.79
CA GLY A 101 -16.72 0.80 10.16
C GLY A 101 -18.08 0.08 10.12
N SER A 102 -19.16 0.85 10.13
CA SER A 102 -20.49 0.31 9.79
C SER A 102 -20.56 -0.08 8.32
N ASP A 103 -21.50 -0.94 7.93
CA ASP A 103 -21.67 -1.37 6.54
C ASP A 103 -21.80 -0.17 5.58
N ALA A 104 -22.56 0.86 5.98
CA ALA A 104 -22.71 2.08 5.20
C ALA A 104 -21.39 2.84 5.00
N ILE A 105 -20.52 2.87 5.99
CA ILE A 105 -19.19 3.50 5.90
C ILE A 105 -18.27 2.68 5.02
N LYS A 106 -18.25 1.36 5.16
CA LYS A 106 -17.46 0.45 4.31
C LYS A 106 -17.86 0.59 2.85
N GLU A 107 -19.15 0.50 2.56
CA GLU A 107 -19.70 0.64 1.21
C GLU A 107 -19.36 2.00 0.57
N ARG A 108 -19.39 3.05 1.37
CA ARG A 108 -19.10 4.41 0.89
C ARG A 108 -17.63 4.65 0.57
N PHE A 109 -16.70 4.07 1.34
CA PHE A 109 -15.30 4.49 1.32
C PHE A 109 -14.30 3.43 0.85
N ILE A 110 -14.51 2.13 1.14
CA ILE A 110 -13.43 1.14 0.91
C ILE A 110 -13.03 1.05 -0.56
N ASN A 111 -13.99 0.99 -1.48
CA ASN A 111 -13.66 0.90 -2.90
C ASN A 111 -12.83 2.11 -3.38
N LYS A 112 -13.18 3.31 -2.93
CA LYS A 112 -12.46 4.54 -3.29
C LYS A 112 -11.08 4.63 -2.66
N LEU A 113 -10.92 4.11 -1.45
CA LEU A 113 -9.63 3.99 -0.78
C LEU A 113 -8.75 2.92 -1.43
N SER A 114 -9.31 1.77 -1.78
CA SER A 114 -8.58 0.67 -2.42
C SER A 114 -8.03 1.03 -3.80
N THR A 115 -8.69 1.95 -4.49
CA THR A 115 -8.25 2.48 -5.81
C THR A 115 -7.44 3.77 -5.71
N MET A 116 -7.29 4.33 -4.53
CA MET A 116 -6.73 5.67 -4.32
C MET A 116 -7.43 6.78 -5.12
N GLU A 117 -8.71 6.60 -5.44
CA GLU A 117 -9.59 7.69 -5.88
C GLU A 117 -9.65 8.77 -4.79
N ILE A 118 -9.73 8.34 -3.53
CA ILE A 118 -9.50 9.18 -2.36
C ILE A 118 -8.30 8.67 -1.58
N MET A 119 -7.53 9.60 -1.07
CA MET A 119 -6.33 9.34 -0.28
C MET A 119 -6.59 9.70 1.18
N SER A 120 -6.15 8.85 2.09
CA SER A 120 -6.39 9.01 3.51
C SER A 120 -5.12 9.28 4.28
N SER A 121 -5.28 9.88 5.44
CA SER A 121 -4.23 10.13 6.41
C SER A 121 -4.74 9.84 7.81
N TYR A 122 -3.82 9.60 8.72
CA TYR A 122 -4.11 9.40 10.13
C TYR A 122 -3.69 10.66 10.92
N CYS A 123 -4.63 11.19 11.70
CA CYS A 123 -4.38 12.36 12.54
C CYS A 123 -4.45 11.93 14.02
N LEU A 124 -3.37 12.19 14.76
CA LEU A 124 -3.28 11.98 16.19
C LEU A 124 -3.69 13.23 16.96
#